data_bd47b8658af80f125d23275d09e12f71
#
_entry.id   bd47b8658af80f125d23275d09e12f71
#
_cell.length_a   1.000
_cell.length_b   1.000
_cell.length_c   1.000
_cell.angle_alpha   90.00
_cell.angle_beta   90.00
_cell.angle_gamma   90.00
#
_symmetry.space_group_name_H-M   'P 1'
#
loop_
_entity.id
_entity.type
_entity.pdbx_description
1 polymer ?
#
loop_
_entity_poly.entity_id
_entity_poly.type
_entity_poly.pdbx_seq_one_letter_code
_entity_poly.pdbx_strand_id
1 'polypeptide(L)'
;AAVPADDVTADYVPDFEGGADYLVDYRIETGSWPLFLFGVSGKDKARLTTITLLKLKQAEQEFDSIVVCNDISELPKADVSRLLAAANDVVPNVASFDSMREKINHHRRRAASVRVT
;
A
#
# COMPACT_ATOMS: atom_id res chain seq x y z
N ALA A 1 -4.62 -14.30 -10.93
CA ALA A 1 -5.18 -15.11 -9.87
C ALA A 1 -5.41 -14.31 -8.59
N ALA A 2 -6.42 -14.69 -7.84
CA ALA A 2 -6.71 -14.03 -6.57
C ALA A 2 -5.59 -14.32 -5.56
N VAL A 3 -5.37 -13.38 -4.65
CA VAL A 3 -4.42 -13.58 -3.55
C VAL A 3 -5.06 -14.55 -2.55
N PRO A 4 -4.36 -15.63 -2.14
CA PRO A 4 -4.88 -16.52 -1.12
C PRO A 4 -5.21 -15.78 0.17
N ALA A 5 -6.31 -16.14 0.82
CA ALA A 5 -6.77 -15.48 2.04
C ALA A 5 -5.71 -15.53 3.16
N ASP A 6 -4.96 -16.60 3.25
CA ASP A 6 -3.90 -16.76 4.26
C ASP A 6 -2.72 -15.81 4.05
N ASP A 7 -2.58 -15.25 2.85
CA ASP A 7 -1.51 -14.31 2.53
C ASP A 7 -1.89 -12.86 2.84
N VAL A 8 -3.12 -12.61 3.29
CA VAL A 8 -3.63 -11.26 3.55
C VAL A 8 -3.91 -11.07 5.03
N THR A 9 -3.33 -10.03 5.62
CA THR A 9 -3.60 -9.63 7.00
C THR A 9 -4.22 -8.24 6.98
N ALA A 10 -5.49 -8.15 7.43
CA ALA A 10 -6.18 -6.87 7.57
C ALA A 10 -5.71 -6.15 8.84
N ASP A 11 -5.76 -4.83 8.82
CA ASP A 11 -5.44 -3.96 9.97
C ASP A 11 -4.08 -4.33 10.59
N TYR A 12 -3.08 -4.48 9.75
CA TYR A 12 -1.74 -4.90 10.17
C TYR A 12 -1.05 -3.82 11.01
N VAL A 13 -0.53 -4.23 12.16
CA VAL A 13 0.27 -3.36 13.04
C VAL A 13 1.74 -3.49 12.65
N PRO A 14 2.38 -2.43 12.14
CA PRO A 14 3.80 -2.49 11.78
C PRO A 14 4.69 -2.82 12.98
N ASP A 15 5.75 -3.58 12.71
CA ASP A 15 6.68 -4.05 13.74
C ASP A 15 7.79 -3.02 13.99
N PHE A 16 7.43 -1.93 14.66
CA PHE A 16 8.37 -0.96 15.19
C PHE A 16 7.70 -0.20 16.35
N GLU A 17 8.48 0.48 17.16
CA GLU A 17 7.96 1.23 18.30
C GLU A 17 7.01 2.33 17.84
N GLY A 18 5.78 2.31 18.38
CA GLY A 18 4.73 3.23 17.96
C GLY A 18 3.95 2.79 16.74
N GLY A 19 4.23 1.60 16.20
CA GLY A 19 3.56 1.07 15.01
C GLY A 19 2.04 0.99 15.11
N ALA A 20 1.50 0.85 16.33
CA ALA A 20 0.05 0.79 16.54
C ALA A 20 -0.69 2.06 16.10
N ASP A 21 0.01 3.20 16.01
CA ASP A 21 -0.55 4.46 15.56
C ASP A 21 -0.55 4.59 14.02
N TYR A 22 0.05 3.63 13.31
CA TYR A 22 0.28 3.70 11.86
C TYR A 22 -0.18 2.41 11.18
N LEU A 23 -1.46 2.06 11.34
CA LEU A 23 -2.00 0.81 10.80
C LEU A 23 -1.95 0.77 9.28
N VAL A 24 -1.63 -0.41 8.76
CA VAL A 24 -1.69 -0.73 7.35
C VAL A 24 -3.02 -1.45 7.09
N ASP A 25 -3.79 -0.97 6.12
CA ASP A 25 -5.12 -1.56 5.85
C ASP A 25 -5.02 -3.05 5.52
N TYR A 26 -4.08 -3.42 4.63
CA TYR A 26 -3.83 -4.83 4.31
C TYR A 26 -2.34 -5.06 4.08
N ARG A 27 -1.84 -6.11 4.73
CA ARG A 27 -0.51 -6.66 4.44
C ARG A 27 -0.68 -7.91 3.59
N ILE A 28 0.01 -7.96 2.45
CA ILE A 28 -0.03 -9.08 1.52
C ILE A 28 1.36 -9.73 1.47
N GLU A 29 1.41 -11.03 1.75
CA GLU A 29 2.66 -11.79 1.69
C GLU A 29 3.11 -11.99 0.24
N THR A 30 4.41 -11.89 0.01
CA THR A 30 5.00 -12.02 -1.33
C THR A 30 6.06 -13.11 -1.42
N GLY A 31 6.52 -13.60 -0.27
CA GLY A 31 7.68 -14.49 -0.18
C GLY A 31 9.00 -13.75 0.09
N SER A 32 8.98 -12.42 0.10
CA SER A 32 10.11 -11.56 0.44
C SER A 32 9.59 -10.42 1.31
N TRP A 33 9.86 -9.14 0.95
CA TRP A 33 9.26 -8.02 1.67
C TRP A 33 7.75 -7.94 1.36
N PRO A 34 6.95 -7.50 2.33
CA PRO A 34 5.48 -7.48 2.15
C PRO A 34 5.04 -6.38 1.19
N LEU A 35 3.85 -6.57 0.64
CA LEU A 35 3.11 -5.54 -0.09
C LEU A 35 2.06 -4.96 0.86
N PHE A 36 2.10 -3.64 1.07
CA PHE A 36 1.12 -2.93 1.87
C PHE A 36 0.11 -2.25 0.97
N LEU A 37 -1.17 -2.48 1.24
CA LEU A 37 -2.27 -1.92 0.46
C LEU A 37 -3.09 -0.99 1.35
N PHE A 38 -3.38 0.21 0.84
CA PHE A 38 -4.16 1.22 1.53
C PHE A 38 -5.35 1.63 0.69
N GLY A 39 -6.53 1.72 1.32
CA GLY A 39 -7.73 2.25 0.68
C GLY A 39 -7.96 3.69 1.12
N VAL A 40 -8.10 4.61 0.17
CA VAL A 40 -8.29 6.03 0.43
C VAL A 40 -9.66 6.46 -0.05
N SER A 41 -10.54 6.81 0.90
CA SER A 41 -11.91 7.24 0.63
C SER A 41 -12.12 8.76 0.68
N GLY A 42 -11.13 9.52 1.14
CA GLY A 42 -11.22 10.97 1.25
C GLY A 42 -9.91 11.60 1.69
N LYS A 43 -9.90 12.93 1.82
CA LYS A 43 -8.68 13.69 2.12
C LYS A 43 -8.03 13.34 3.45
N ASP A 44 -8.81 13.06 4.48
CA ASP A 44 -8.26 12.74 5.80
C ASP A 44 -7.50 11.41 5.75
N LYS A 45 -8.08 10.42 5.09
CA LYS A 45 -7.41 9.13 4.90
C LYS A 45 -6.21 9.26 3.97
N ALA A 46 -6.27 10.12 2.95
CA ALA A 46 -5.14 10.40 2.07
C ALA A 46 -3.95 10.94 2.86
N ARG A 47 -4.20 11.89 3.74
CA ARG A 47 -3.16 12.49 4.61
C ARG A 47 -2.59 11.49 5.59
N LEU A 48 -3.47 10.72 6.25
CA LEU A 48 -3.04 9.68 7.19
C LEU A 48 -2.19 8.61 6.48
N THR A 49 -2.59 8.19 5.28
CA THR A 49 -1.86 7.21 4.48
C THR A 49 -0.47 7.73 4.11
N THR A 50 -0.38 8.99 3.68
CA THR A 50 0.91 9.63 3.40
C THR A 50 1.82 9.62 4.62
N ILE A 51 1.30 10.02 5.79
CA ILE A 51 2.06 10.03 7.04
C ILE A 51 2.52 8.62 7.40
N THR A 52 1.63 7.63 7.28
CA THR A 52 1.95 6.23 7.55
C THR A 52 3.08 5.73 6.65
N LEU A 53 3.00 5.98 5.34
CA LEU A 53 4.04 5.58 4.39
C LEU A 53 5.39 6.21 4.71
N LEU A 54 5.39 7.51 5.02
CA LEU A 54 6.63 8.20 5.39
C LEU A 54 7.20 7.66 6.70
N LYS A 55 6.34 7.36 7.67
CA LYS A 55 6.77 6.81 8.96
C LYS A 55 7.36 5.42 8.80
N LEU A 56 6.76 4.57 7.97
CA LEU A 56 7.28 3.24 7.65
C LEU A 56 8.68 3.32 7.02
N LYS A 57 8.88 4.26 6.10
CA LYS A 57 10.19 4.49 5.47
C LYS A 57 11.21 5.00 6.48
N GLN A 58 10.82 5.92 7.35
CA GLN A 58 11.67 6.45 8.41
C GLN A 58 12.10 5.35 9.38
N ALA A 59 11.22 4.38 9.65
CA ALA A 59 11.52 3.23 10.49
C ALA A 59 12.29 2.12 9.75
N GLU A 60 12.73 2.40 8.52
CA GLU A 60 13.54 1.47 7.69
C GLU A 60 12.83 0.14 7.43
N GLN A 61 11.50 0.15 7.35
CA GLN A 61 10.73 -1.03 6.99
C GLN A 61 10.89 -1.33 5.49
N GLU A 62 11.10 -2.61 5.15
CA GLU A 62 11.14 -3.05 3.75
C GLU A 62 9.73 -3.43 3.30
N PHE A 63 9.22 -2.76 2.27
CA PHE A 63 7.89 -3.03 1.74
C PHE A 63 7.70 -2.37 0.37
N ASP A 64 6.74 -2.89 -0.38
CA ASP A 64 6.14 -2.17 -1.50
C ASP A 64 4.76 -1.66 -1.06
N SER A 65 4.26 -0.63 -1.71
CA SER A 65 2.97 -0.05 -1.35
C SER A 65 2.11 0.24 -2.58
N ILE A 66 0.81 -0.03 -2.43
CA ILE A 66 -0.22 0.34 -3.40
C ILE A 66 -1.29 1.11 -2.65
N VAL A 67 -1.63 2.29 -3.15
CA VAL A 67 -2.74 3.09 -2.64
C VAL A 67 -3.87 3.04 -3.64
N VAL A 68 -5.05 2.59 -3.19
CA VAL A 68 -6.26 2.53 -4.02
C VAL A 68 -7.19 3.65 -3.58
N CYS A 69 -7.43 4.61 -4.48
CA CYS A 69 -8.32 5.73 -4.22
C CYS A 69 -9.74 5.39 -4.65
N ASN A 70 -10.72 5.86 -3.88
CA ASN A 70 -12.12 5.76 -4.28
C ASN A 70 -12.34 6.54 -5.58
N ASP A 71 -11.89 7.81 -5.58
CA ASP A 71 -11.82 8.65 -6.78
C ASP A 71 -10.75 9.72 -6.53
N ILE A 72 -9.61 9.61 -7.21
CA ILE A 72 -8.49 10.53 -7.03
C ILE A 72 -8.84 11.97 -7.39
N SER A 73 -9.81 12.16 -8.30
CA SER A 73 -10.24 13.49 -8.74
C SER A 73 -10.94 14.28 -7.63
N GLU A 74 -11.43 13.61 -6.60
CA GLU A 74 -12.08 14.23 -5.44
C GLU A 74 -11.10 14.67 -4.37
N LEU A 75 -9.83 14.32 -4.49
CA LEU A 75 -8.80 14.70 -3.52
C LEU A 75 -8.16 16.04 -3.87
N PRO A 76 -7.76 16.84 -2.85
CA PRO A 76 -6.96 18.03 -3.11
C PRO A 76 -5.66 17.67 -3.85
N LYS A 77 -5.25 18.51 -4.77
CA LYS A 77 -4.05 18.28 -5.61
C LYS A 77 -2.79 18.05 -4.80
N ALA A 78 -2.63 18.77 -3.71
CA ALA A 78 -1.45 18.61 -2.84
C ALA A 78 -1.42 17.23 -2.20
N ASP A 79 -2.57 16.70 -1.81
CA ASP A 79 -2.67 15.37 -1.20
C ASP A 79 -2.37 14.28 -2.24
N VAL A 80 -2.84 14.45 -3.48
CA VAL A 80 -2.52 13.55 -4.59
C VAL A 80 -1.02 13.52 -4.85
N SER A 81 -0.37 14.69 -4.92
CA SER A 81 1.08 14.77 -5.14
C SER A 81 1.86 14.05 -4.04
N ARG A 82 1.42 14.18 -2.80
CA ARG A 82 2.08 13.51 -1.67
C ARG A 82 1.93 11.99 -1.74
N LEU A 83 0.73 11.51 -2.08
CA LEU A 83 0.50 10.07 -2.27
C LEU A 83 1.36 9.50 -3.39
N LEU A 84 1.40 10.19 -4.54
CA LEU A 84 2.21 9.76 -5.67
C LEU A 84 3.70 9.72 -5.34
N ALA A 85 4.17 10.62 -4.49
CA ALA A 85 5.56 10.65 -4.06
C ALA A 85 5.89 9.56 -3.03
N ALA A 86 4.92 9.22 -2.17
CA ALA A 86 5.16 8.31 -1.05
C ALA A 86 4.92 6.83 -1.40
N ALA A 87 3.96 6.53 -2.27
CA ALA A 87 3.58 5.16 -2.62
C ALA A 87 4.34 4.67 -3.86
N ASN A 88 4.52 3.35 -3.97
CA ASN A 88 5.09 2.74 -5.18
C ASN A 88 4.09 2.82 -6.34
N ASP A 89 2.82 2.57 -6.07
CA ASP A 89 1.75 2.64 -7.06
C ASP A 89 0.50 3.28 -6.48
N VAL A 90 -0.24 3.99 -7.32
CA VAL A 90 -1.54 4.56 -6.97
C VAL A 90 -2.57 4.14 -8.00
N VAL A 91 -3.66 3.54 -7.55
CA VAL A 91 -4.82 3.22 -8.39
C VAL A 91 -5.82 4.35 -8.23
N PRO A 92 -6.13 5.09 -9.30
CA PRO A 92 -6.90 6.34 -9.18
C PRO A 92 -8.38 6.15 -8.88
N ASN A 93 -8.92 4.96 -9.11
CA ASN A 93 -10.34 4.72 -9.00
C ASN A 93 -10.60 3.24 -8.71
N VAL A 94 -11.52 2.94 -7.78
CA VAL A 94 -11.87 1.56 -7.44
C VAL A 94 -12.50 0.78 -8.60
N ALA A 95 -13.04 1.47 -9.61
CA ALA A 95 -13.54 0.83 -10.81
C ALA A 95 -12.42 0.23 -11.67
N SER A 96 -11.15 0.60 -11.42
CA SER A 96 -9.98 0.05 -12.08
C SER A 96 -9.51 -1.26 -11.42
N PHE A 97 -10.45 -2.17 -11.19
CA PHE A 97 -10.19 -3.43 -10.46
C PHE A 97 -9.12 -4.28 -11.12
N ASP A 98 -9.15 -4.41 -12.46
CA ASP A 98 -8.17 -5.21 -13.19
C ASP A 98 -6.77 -4.60 -13.08
N SER A 99 -6.66 -3.28 -13.14
CA SER A 99 -5.39 -2.57 -12.96
C SER A 99 -4.83 -2.82 -11.54
N MET A 100 -5.67 -2.78 -10.52
CA MET A 100 -5.27 -3.08 -9.15
C MET A 100 -4.71 -4.50 -9.03
N ARG A 101 -5.42 -5.48 -9.60
CA ARG A 101 -5.00 -6.89 -9.60
C ARG A 101 -3.65 -7.07 -10.27
N GLU A 102 -3.45 -6.46 -11.43
CA GLU A 102 -2.18 -6.52 -12.15
C GLU A 102 -1.03 -5.94 -11.35
N LYS A 103 -1.25 -4.80 -10.69
CA LYS A 103 -0.24 -4.16 -9.85
C LYS A 103 0.13 -5.03 -8.64
N ILE A 104 -0.84 -5.63 -7.97
CA ILE A 104 -0.59 -6.55 -6.87
C ILE A 104 0.25 -7.73 -7.34
N ASN A 105 -0.13 -8.36 -8.44
CA ASN A 105 0.59 -9.51 -8.99
C ASN A 105 2.01 -9.13 -9.42
N HIS A 106 2.18 -7.94 -10.02
CA HIS A 106 3.50 -7.43 -10.40
C HIS A 106 4.44 -7.33 -9.18
N HIS A 107 3.98 -6.70 -8.11
CA HIS A 107 4.79 -6.53 -6.90
C HIS A 107 5.10 -7.85 -6.22
N ARG A 108 4.15 -8.79 -6.20
CA ARG A 108 4.40 -10.12 -5.65
C ARG A 108 5.46 -10.87 -6.43
N ARG A 109 5.39 -10.83 -7.76
CA ARG A 109 6.38 -11.49 -8.65
C ARG A 109 7.76 -10.86 -8.49
N ARG A 110 7.83 -9.52 -8.43
CA ARG A 110 9.10 -8.81 -8.26
C ARG A 110 9.78 -9.18 -6.95
N ALA A 111 9.06 -9.16 -5.85
CA ALA A 111 9.60 -9.49 -4.54
C ALA A 111 10.05 -10.95 -4.47
N ALA A 112 9.25 -11.88 -4.99
CA ALA A 112 9.60 -13.29 -5.03
C ALA A 112 10.84 -13.55 -5.90
N SER A 113 10.97 -12.85 -7.03
CA SER A 113 12.11 -12.97 -7.94
C SER A 113 13.43 -12.57 -7.27
N VAL A 114 13.41 -11.48 -6.49
CA VAL A 114 14.60 -11.04 -5.74
C VAL A 114 15.03 -12.10 -4.72
N ARG A 115 14.08 -12.78 -4.10
CA ARG A 115 14.36 -13.82 -3.11
C ARG A 115 15.07 -15.04 -3.71
N VAL A 116 14.78 -15.37 -4.96
CA VAL A 116 15.36 -16.56 -5.63
C VAL A 116 16.82 -16.34 -6.01
N THR A 117 17.22 -15.13 -6.25
CA THR A 117 18.60 -14.79 -6.59
C THR A 117 19.45 -14.56 -5.35
#